data_448e214ec53f8852b3c85a1358c48d48
#
_entry.id   448e214ec53f8852b3c85a1358c48d48
#
_cell.length_a   1.000
_cell.length_b   1.000
_cell.length_c   1.000
_cell.angle_alpha   90.00
_cell.angle_beta   90.00
_cell.angle_gamma   90.00
#
_symmetry.space_group_name_H-M   'P 1'
#
loop_
_entity.id
_entity.type
_entity.pdbx_description
1 polymer ?
#
loop_
_entity_poly.entity_id
_entity_poly.type
_entity_poly.pdbx_seq_one_letter_code
_entity_poly.pdbx_strand_id
1 'polypeptide(L)'
;DNFPHLAVTKAGVARIEDRPPLIYHFDTEATKDYKIHAHSAFANYRGSLLPERRALIESYMLSDIAFKVVGVGSVGTFCAIGLFMTADGEPLFLQVKQALPSVLEKIAAPPPGLSHQGCRVIDGQRAMQAASDIFLGFTEDQKTDRHFYVRQLKNRRLGSIGEVIEGKALDAYASLCGRTLARAHARSGDPALLAGYMGKSEVLDDALASFAMAYAAQTKHDHAQLKAANDTKAGLARK
;
A
#
# COMPACT_ATOMS: atom_id res chain seq x y z
N ASP A 1 8.20 19.70 4.34
CA ASP A 1 7.22 20.61 4.84
C ASP A 1 5.79 20.39 4.40
N ASN A 2 5.17 19.24 4.54
CA ASN A 2 3.76 19.16 4.17
C ASN A 2 3.00 18.15 5.01
N PHE A 3 3.18 18.35 6.29
CA PHE A 3 2.39 17.80 7.33
C PHE A 3 0.97 18.38 7.46
N PRO A 4 0.67 19.59 6.92
CA PRO A 4 -0.48 20.37 7.31
C PRO A 4 -1.83 19.80 6.88
N HIS A 5 -1.87 18.82 5.97
CA HIS A 5 -3.15 18.43 5.38
C HIS A 5 -3.83 17.22 6.01
N LEU A 6 -3.18 16.51 6.91
CA LEU A 6 -3.73 15.29 7.52
C LEU A 6 -3.85 15.36 9.04
N ALA A 7 -3.22 16.34 9.70
CA ALA A 7 -3.31 16.50 11.14
C ALA A 7 -3.72 17.90 11.56
N VAL A 8 -4.39 17.97 12.67
CA VAL A 8 -4.81 19.20 13.37
C VAL A 8 -4.38 19.11 14.81
N THR A 9 -4.09 20.25 15.44
CA THR A 9 -3.84 20.30 16.88
C THR A 9 -5.14 20.60 17.60
N LYS A 10 -5.60 19.69 18.44
CA LYS A 10 -6.78 19.87 19.30
C LYS A 10 -6.35 19.74 20.77
N ALA A 11 -6.60 20.78 21.56
CA ALA A 11 -6.23 20.84 22.99
C ALA A 11 -4.74 20.50 23.24
N GLY A 12 -3.83 20.99 22.37
CA GLY A 12 -2.39 20.74 22.49
C GLY A 12 -1.92 19.37 22.01
N VAL A 13 -2.82 18.50 21.54
CA VAL A 13 -2.48 17.17 21.02
C VAL A 13 -2.67 17.12 19.51
N ALA A 14 -1.67 16.61 18.81
CA ALA A 14 -1.77 16.38 17.39
C ALA A 14 -2.70 15.20 17.09
N ARG A 15 -3.69 15.41 16.21
CA ARG A 15 -4.67 14.41 15.79
C ARG A 15 -4.83 14.38 14.29
N ILE A 16 -5.21 13.23 13.77
CA ILE A 16 -5.58 13.05 12.36
C ILE A 16 -6.94 13.74 12.13
N GLU A 17 -7.03 14.52 11.07
CA GLU A 17 -8.28 15.17 10.70
C GLU A 17 -9.25 14.19 10.04
N ASP A 18 -10.49 14.13 10.52
CA ASP A 18 -11.54 13.36 9.87
C ASP A 18 -11.94 14.00 8.54
N ARG A 19 -12.00 13.18 7.50
CA ARG A 19 -12.44 13.52 6.15
C ARG A 19 -13.29 12.41 5.56
N PRO A 20 -14.51 12.21 6.09
CA PRO A 20 -15.39 11.17 5.62
C PRO A 20 -15.73 11.32 4.13
N PRO A 21 -15.86 10.24 3.37
CA PRO A 21 -15.75 8.83 3.79
C PRO A 21 -14.32 8.28 3.75
N LEU A 22 -13.30 9.10 3.48
CA LEU A 22 -11.94 8.63 3.16
C LEU A 22 -11.06 8.44 4.40
N ILE A 23 -11.20 9.29 5.41
CA ILE A 23 -10.46 9.22 6.68
C ILE A 23 -11.45 9.48 7.80
N TYR A 24 -11.50 8.61 8.80
CA TYR A 24 -12.42 8.74 9.92
C TYR A 24 -11.97 7.93 11.13
N HIS A 25 -12.37 8.40 12.32
CA HIS A 25 -12.24 7.65 13.56
C HIS A 25 -13.52 6.86 13.85
N PHE A 26 -13.38 5.69 14.45
CA PHE A 26 -14.52 5.00 15.02
C PHE A 26 -14.76 5.48 16.46
N ASP A 27 -15.93 6.03 16.71
CA ASP A 27 -16.37 6.52 18.03
C ASP A 27 -17.22 5.47 18.78
N THR A 28 -16.80 4.21 18.79
CA THR A 28 -17.54 3.14 19.45
C THR A 28 -16.73 2.49 20.58
N GLU A 29 -17.39 1.76 21.48
CA GLU A 29 -16.72 0.93 22.52
C GLU A 29 -15.67 -0.01 21.92
N ALA A 30 -15.91 -0.50 20.68
CA ALA A 30 -14.94 -1.27 19.90
C ALA A 30 -13.64 -0.50 19.61
N THR A 31 -13.63 0.82 19.63
CA THR A 31 -12.42 1.64 19.42
C THR A 31 -11.52 1.70 20.65
N LYS A 32 -12.04 1.51 21.85
CA LYS A 32 -11.21 1.45 23.08
C LYS A 32 -10.34 0.19 23.06
N ASP A 33 -10.93 -0.95 22.77
CA ASP A 33 -10.20 -2.22 22.57
C ASP A 33 -9.21 -2.12 21.41
N TYR A 34 -9.58 -1.41 20.37
CA TYR A 34 -8.79 -1.18 19.20
C TYR A 34 -7.51 -0.37 19.46
N LYS A 35 -7.58 0.68 20.32
CA LYS A 35 -6.42 1.47 20.74
C LYS A 35 -5.42 0.66 21.56
N ILE A 36 -5.90 -0.25 22.40
CA ILE A 36 -5.06 -1.15 23.19
C ILE A 36 -4.31 -2.11 22.27
N HIS A 37 -4.98 -2.68 21.28
CA HIS A 37 -4.37 -3.55 20.27
C HIS A 37 -3.36 -2.82 19.41
N ALA A 38 -3.59 -1.56 19.10
CA ALA A 38 -2.66 -0.74 18.33
C ALA A 38 -1.32 -0.56 19.04
N HIS A 39 -1.30 -0.39 20.37
CA HIS A 39 -0.05 -0.28 21.12
C HIS A 39 0.76 -1.58 21.12
N SER A 40 0.10 -2.74 21.33
CA SER A 40 0.79 -4.04 21.26
C SER A 40 1.26 -4.36 19.84
N ALA A 41 0.43 -4.09 18.84
CA ALA A 41 0.79 -4.22 17.44
C ALA A 41 1.97 -3.33 17.05
N PHE A 42 2.05 -2.11 17.61
CA PHE A 42 3.19 -1.23 17.40
C PHE A 42 4.47 -1.73 18.06
N ALA A 43 4.38 -2.34 19.23
CA ALA A 43 5.53 -2.99 19.86
C ALA A 43 6.08 -4.15 19.02
N ASN A 44 5.20 -5.00 18.50
CA ASN A 44 5.56 -6.10 17.59
C ASN A 44 6.14 -5.57 16.27
N TYR A 45 5.55 -4.51 15.71
CA TYR A 45 6.07 -3.85 14.52
C TYR A 45 7.52 -3.38 14.71
N ARG A 46 7.82 -2.71 15.81
CA ARG A 46 9.21 -2.29 16.13
C ARG A 46 10.17 -3.47 16.12
N GLY A 47 9.74 -4.62 16.66
CA GLY A 47 10.51 -5.87 16.62
C GLY A 47 10.84 -6.37 15.21
N SER A 48 10.00 -6.07 14.22
CA SER A 48 10.19 -6.47 12.82
C SER A 48 11.17 -5.59 12.03
N LEU A 49 11.57 -4.44 12.59
CA LEU A 49 12.50 -3.51 11.95
C LEU A 49 13.96 -3.93 12.17
N LEU A 50 14.81 -3.55 11.23
CA LEU A 50 16.25 -3.65 11.40
C LEU A 50 16.71 -2.82 12.62
N PRO A 51 17.77 -3.21 13.34
CA PRO A 51 18.19 -2.56 14.58
C PRO A 51 18.36 -1.03 14.45
N GLU A 52 19.02 -0.56 13.39
CA GLU A 52 19.24 0.87 13.15
C GLU A 52 17.94 1.63 12.85
N ARG A 53 16.93 0.94 12.29
CA ARG A 53 15.60 1.52 12.04
C ARG A 53 14.74 1.53 13.28
N ARG A 54 14.93 0.53 14.13
CA ARG A 54 14.27 0.47 15.43
C ARG A 54 14.68 1.63 16.32
N ALA A 55 15.98 1.93 16.40
CA ALA A 55 16.48 3.08 17.15
C ALA A 55 15.86 4.41 16.68
N LEU A 56 15.62 4.56 15.36
CA LEU A 56 14.98 5.76 14.83
C LEU A 56 13.51 5.87 15.24
N ILE A 57 12.75 4.78 15.17
CA ILE A 57 11.32 4.79 15.51
C ILE A 57 11.06 4.90 17.02
N GLU A 58 12.03 4.57 17.86
CA GLU A 58 11.92 4.67 19.33
C GLU A 58 11.74 6.10 19.83
N SER A 59 12.18 7.10 19.06
CA SER A 59 11.97 8.52 19.37
C SER A 59 10.52 8.98 19.13
N TYR A 60 9.68 8.14 18.52
CA TYR A 60 8.31 8.46 18.16
C TYR A 60 7.31 7.76 19.08
N MET A 61 6.31 8.50 19.54
CA MET A 61 5.17 7.99 20.29
C MET A 61 3.90 8.07 19.46
N LEU A 62 3.08 7.04 19.53
CA LEU A 62 1.77 7.01 18.88
C LEU A 62 0.85 8.07 19.50
N SER A 63 0.46 9.05 18.69
CA SER A 63 -0.45 10.14 19.08
C SER A 63 -1.91 9.84 18.72
N ASP A 64 -2.14 9.31 17.52
CA ASP A 64 -3.49 9.07 17.02
C ASP A 64 -3.54 7.99 15.94
N ILE A 65 -4.72 7.37 15.75
CA ILE A 65 -4.97 6.39 14.68
C ILE A 65 -6.33 6.68 14.06
N ALA A 66 -6.38 6.69 12.72
CA ALA A 66 -7.62 6.78 11.96
C ALA A 66 -7.68 5.73 10.85
N PHE A 67 -8.89 5.31 10.50
CA PHE A 67 -9.12 4.49 9.33
C PHE A 67 -8.92 5.31 8.06
N LYS A 68 -8.36 4.67 7.04
CA LYS A 68 -8.16 5.29 5.74
C LYS A 68 -8.67 4.39 4.64
N VAL A 69 -9.70 4.85 3.94
CA VAL A 69 -10.12 4.24 2.69
C VAL A 69 -9.04 4.51 1.64
N VAL A 70 -8.54 3.46 1.02
CA VAL A 70 -7.55 3.51 -0.05
C VAL A 70 -8.12 2.88 -1.30
N GLY A 71 -7.37 2.87 -2.41
CA GLY A 71 -7.87 2.43 -3.72
C GLY A 71 -8.57 1.06 -3.73
N VAL A 72 -9.20 0.75 -4.85
CA VAL A 72 -10.09 -0.41 -5.05
C VAL A 72 -9.48 -1.76 -4.66
N GLY A 73 -8.19 -1.96 -4.79
CA GLY A 73 -7.49 -3.17 -4.37
C GLY A 73 -7.45 -3.41 -2.84
N SER A 74 -7.96 -2.46 -2.06
CA SER A 74 -8.04 -2.56 -0.59
C SER A 74 -9.48 -2.67 -0.08
N VAL A 75 -10.45 -2.77 -0.98
CA VAL A 75 -11.87 -2.94 -0.59
C VAL A 75 -12.02 -4.25 0.17
N GLY A 76 -12.68 -4.18 1.34
CA GLY A 76 -12.86 -5.33 2.22
C GLY A 76 -11.65 -5.69 3.09
N THR A 77 -10.54 -4.93 2.99
CA THR A 77 -9.38 -5.10 3.85
C THR A 77 -9.23 -3.92 4.81
N PHE A 78 -8.61 -4.20 5.96
CA PHE A 78 -8.30 -3.18 6.92
C PHE A 78 -7.16 -2.27 6.44
N CYS A 79 -7.36 -0.96 6.54
CA CYS A 79 -6.31 0.04 6.35
C CYS A 79 -6.47 1.17 7.35
N ALA A 80 -5.39 1.50 8.05
CA ALA A 80 -5.32 2.63 8.96
C ALA A 80 -4.07 3.47 8.72
N ILE A 81 -4.09 4.68 9.24
CA ILE A 81 -2.94 5.54 9.39
C ILE A 81 -2.71 5.84 10.86
N GLY A 82 -1.47 5.72 11.31
CA GLY A 82 -1.04 6.15 12.63
C GLY A 82 -0.25 7.44 12.53
N LEU A 83 -0.55 8.38 13.39
CA LEU A 83 0.23 9.60 13.61
C LEU A 83 1.15 9.37 14.80
N PHE A 84 2.42 9.51 14.60
CA PHE A 84 3.45 9.41 15.61
C PHE A 84 4.15 10.76 15.74
N MET A 85 4.53 11.13 16.96
CA MET A 85 5.16 12.40 17.26
C MET A 85 6.44 12.16 18.06
N THR A 86 7.50 12.92 17.78
CA THR A 86 8.65 13.06 18.68
C THR A 86 8.33 14.02 19.83
N ALA A 87 9.17 14.06 20.83
CA ALA A 87 9.09 15.04 21.93
C ALA A 87 9.18 16.50 21.42
N ASP A 88 9.92 16.72 20.34
CA ASP A 88 10.08 18.03 19.70
C ASP A 88 8.94 18.40 18.74
N GLY A 89 7.93 17.53 18.63
CA GLY A 89 6.75 17.78 17.79
C GLY A 89 6.92 17.41 16.32
N GLU A 90 7.97 16.65 15.96
CA GLU A 90 8.16 16.18 14.59
C GLU A 90 7.24 14.99 14.29
N PRO A 91 6.47 15.05 13.23
CA PRO A 91 5.48 14.05 12.91
C PRO A 91 5.99 12.96 11.98
N LEU A 92 5.47 11.75 12.19
CA LEU A 92 5.62 10.63 11.28
C LEU A 92 4.26 9.97 11.05
N PHE A 93 3.87 9.81 9.80
CA PHE A 93 2.70 9.02 9.44
C PHE A 93 3.11 7.63 8.97
N LEU A 94 2.59 6.62 9.62
CA LEU A 94 2.69 5.24 9.17
C LEU A 94 1.34 4.73 8.68
N GLN A 95 1.35 4.03 7.57
CA GLN A 95 0.19 3.33 7.03
C GLN A 95 0.27 1.85 7.41
N VAL A 96 -0.80 1.35 8.04
CA VAL A 96 -0.98 -0.05 8.41
C VAL A 96 -2.00 -0.67 7.48
N LYS A 97 -1.64 -1.74 6.81
CA LYS A 97 -2.52 -2.44 5.88
C LYS A 97 -2.58 -3.92 6.20
N GLN A 98 -3.78 -4.49 6.18
CA GLN A 98 -3.96 -5.93 6.31
C GLN A 98 -3.32 -6.65 5.12
N ALA A 99 -2.59 -7.71 5.43
CA ALA A 99 -2.01 -8.63 4.47
C ALA A 99 -2.81 -9.93 4.49
N LEU A 100 -3.48 -10.23 3.40
CA LEU A 100 -4.19 -11.48 3.18
C LEU A 100 -3.28 -12.50 2.47
N PRO A 101 -3.63 -13.80 2.48
CA PRO A 101 -2.98 -14.79 1.63
C PRO A 101 -2.92 -14.32 0.17
N SER A 102 -1.86 -14.68 -0.52
CA SER A 102 -1.71 -14.29 -1.93
C SER A 102 -2.77 -14.98 -2.79
N VAL A 103 -3.38 -14.23 -3.71
CA VAL A 103 -4.29 -14.84 -4.71
C VAL A 103 -3.55 -15.87 -5.58
N LEU A 104 -2.23 -15.77 -5.68
CA LEU A 104 -1.40 -16.70 -6.43
C LEU A 104 -1.21 -18.05 -5.72
N GLU A 105 -1.50 -18.17 -4.42
CA GLU A 105 -1.44 -19.43 -3.69
C GLU A 105 -2.39 -20.50 -4.26
N LYS A 106 -3.38 -20.07 -5.04
CA LYS A 106 -4.28 -21.00 -5.77
C LYS A 106 -3.60 -21.71 -6.94
N ILE A 107 -2.50 -21.16 -7.46
CA ILE A 107 -1.81 -21.66 -8.66
C ILE A 107 -0.32 -21.95 -8.41
N ALA A 108 0.25 -21.44 -7.33
CA ALA A 108 1.63 -21.66 -6.96
C ALA A 108 1.73 -21.77 -5.44
N ALA A 109 2.36 -22.84 -4.94
CA ALA A 109 2.58 -23.00 -3.52
C ALA A 109 3.43 -21.85 -2.95
N PRO A 110 3.11 -21.32 -1.76
CA PRO A 110 3.94 -20.31 -1.11
C PRO A 110 5.32 -20.88 -0.77
N PRO A 111 6.35 -20.03 -0.69
CA PRO A 111 7.67 -20.46 -0.25
C PRO A 111 7.61 -21.12 1.13
N PRO A 112 8.38 -22.20 1.38
CA PRO A 112 8.42 -22.86 2.67
C PRO A 112 8.80 -21.89 3.79
N GLY A 113 8.14 -22.00 4.95
CA GLY A 113 8.44 -21.19 6.14
C GLY A 113 7.82 -19.80 6.16
N LEU A 114 7.07 -19.42 5.15
CA LEU A 114 6.44 -18.10 5.05
C LEU A 114 5.02 -18.13 5.62
N SER A 115 4.88 -18.14 6.94
CA SER A 115 3.58 -18.20 7.63
C SER A 115 2.93 -16.82 7.81
N HIS A 116 3.73 -15.75 7.92
CA HIS A 116 3.22 -14.40 8.21
C HIS A 116 3.02 -13.59 6.94
N GLN A 117 1.78 -13.27 6.59
CA GLN A 117 1.44 -12.59 5.33
C GLN A 117 2.02 -11.17 5.22
N GLY A 118 2.12 -10.43 6.34
CA GLY A 118 2.80 -9.14 6.37
C GLY A 118 4.30 -9.25 6.02
N CYS A 119 4.99 -10.26 6.55
CA CYS A 119 6.38 -10.57 6.22
C CYS A 119 6.53 -10.87 4.71
N ARG A 120 5.65 -11.70 4.15
CA ARG A 120 5.63 -11.98 2.71
C ARG A 120 5.57 -10.71 1.86
N VAL A 121 4.69 -9.77 2.21
CA VAL A 121 4.55 -8.51 1.47
C VAL A 121 5.83 -7.68 1.55
N ILE A 122 6.46 -7.62 2.72
CA ILE A 122 7.68 -6.85 2.95
C ILE A 122 8.85 -7.44 2.21
N ASP A 123 9.04 -8.76 2.29
CA ASP A 123 10.13 -9.45 1.62
C ASP A 123 10.02 -9.29 0.11
N GLY A 124 8.80 -9.39 -0.44
CA GLY A 124 8.54 -9.08 -1.84
C GLY A 124 8.92 -7.64 -2.22
N GLN A 125 8.53 -6.66 -1.40
CA GLN A 125 8.90 -5.26 -1.66
C GLN A 125 10.42 -5.03 -1.59
N ARG A 126 11.10 -5.60 -0.59
CA ARG A 126 12.55 -5.50 -0.44
C ARG A 126 13.30 -6.17 -1.59
N ALA A 127 12.83 -7.33 -2.03
CA ALA A 127 13.42 -8.03 -3.17
C ALA A 127 13.28 -7.25 -4.48
N MET A 128 12.12 -6.67 -4.73
CA MET A 128 11.83 -6.00 -6.00
C MET A 128 12.35 -4.55 -6.07
N GLN A 129 12.46 -3.84 -4.97
CA GLN A 129 12.85 -2.42 -4.93
C GLN A 129 14.36 -2.25 -4.76
N ALA A 130 14.94 -1.26 -5.45
CA ALA A 130 16.35 -0.90 -5.29
C ALA A 130 16.64 -0.30 -3.91
N ALA A 131 15.68 0.48 -3.39
CA ALA A 131 15.68 1.03 -2.05
C ALA A 131 14.25 0.92 -1.52
N SER A 132 14.09 0.28 -0.38
CA SER A 132 12.80 0.17 0.29
C SER A 132 12.60 1.28 1.29
N ASP A 133 11.35 1.47 1.70
CA ASP A 133 10.98 2.35 2.80
C ASP A 133 11.73 1.92 4.08
N ILE A 134 12.32 2.91 4.77
CA ILE A 134 13.09 2.67 6.01
C ILE A 134 12.22 2.18 7.16
N PHE A 135 10.92 2.50 7.15
CA PHE A 135 9.94 2.08 8.15
C PHE A 135 9.12 0.86 7.70
N LEU A 136 9.55 0.18 6.63
CA LEU A 136 8.87 -1.02 6.15
C LEU A 136 9.03 -2.16 7.16
N GLY A 137 7.93 -2.58 7.77
CA GLY A 137 7.88 -3.61 8.78
C GLY A 137 6.52 -4.32 8.82
N PHE A 138 6.37 -5.31 9.68
CA PHE A 138 5.14 -6.07 9.82
C PHE A 138 4.72 -6.21 11.27
N THR A 139 3.45 -6.55 11.46
CA THR A 139 2.86 -6.83 12.77
C THR A 139 1.64 -7.72 12.60
N GLU A 140 1.14 -8.21 13.72
CA GLU A 140 -0.07 -9.00 13.81
C GLU A 140 -0.96 -8.50 14.95
N ASP A 141 -2.24 -8.76 14.83
CA ASP A 141 -3.18 -8.66 15.93
C ASP A 141 -3.47 -10.07 16.45
N GLN A 142 -2.88 -10.40 17.58
CA GLN A 142 -2.97 -11.74 18.18
C GLN A 142 -4.41 -12.15 18.55
N LYS A 143 -5.34 -11.21 18.74
CA LYS A 143 -6.72 -11.53 19.07
C LYS A 143 -7.53 -11.93 17.84
N THR A 144 -7.24 -11.35 16.70
CA THR A 144 -7.99 -11.57 15.45
C THR A 144 -7.24 -12.41 14.44
N ASP A 145 -6.01 -12.82 14.75
CA ASP A 145 -5.09 -13.52 13.84
C ASP A 145 -4.91 -12.81 12.49
N ARG A 146 -4.95 -11.47 12.54
CA ARG A 146 -4.78 -10.65 11.34
C ARG A 146 -3.34 -10.23 11.20
N HIS A 147 -2.79 -10.46 10.02
CA HIS A 147 -1.45 -10.01 9.65
C HIS A 147 -1.49 -8.65 8.98
N PHE A 148 -0.52 -7.79 9.30
CA PHE A 148 -0.41 -6.46 8.74
C PHE A 148 1.02 -6.19 8.26
N TYR A 149 1.13 -5.34 7.25
CA TYR A 149 2.39 -4.67 6.92
C TYR A 149 2.26 -3.18 7.17
N VAL A 150 3.38 -2.58 7.54
CA VAL A 150 3.48 -1.17 7.92
C VAL A 150 4.51 -0.50 7.03
N ARG A 151 4.20 0.69 6.57
CA ARG A 151 5.10 1.52 5.77
C ARG A 151 4.86 2.99 6.05
N GLN A 152 5.83 3.83 5.70
CA GLN A 152 5.63 5.27 5.77
C GLN A 152 4.55 5.71 4.78
N LEU A 153 3.62 6.54 5.24
CA LEU A 153 2.66 7.18 4.35
C LEU A 153 3.39 8.29 3.59
N LYS A 154 3.53 8.10 2.28
CA LYS A 154 4.12 9.11 1.42
C LYS A 154 3.19 10.32 1.33
N ASN A 155 3.66 11.45 1.79
CA ASN A 155 2.95 12.73 1.76
C ASN A 155 3.36 13.62 0.58
N ARG A 156 4.44 13.28 -0.13
CA ARG A 156 4.94 14.05 -1.28
C ARG A 156 4.75 13.26 -2.58
N ARG A 157 4.12 13.87 -3.55
CA ARG A 157 3.99 13.38 -4.93
C ARG A 157 4.79 14.27 -5.85
N LEU A 158 5.44 13.68 -6.85
CA LEU A 158 6.24 14.40 -7.84
C LEU A 158 5.36 15.09 -8.92
N GLY A 159 4.08 14.77 -8.98
CA GLY A 159 3.12 15.30 -9.95
C GLY A 159 1.91 14.39 -10.08
N SER A 160 0.91 14.80 -10.85
CA SER A 160 -0.21 13.94 -11.21
C SER A 160 0.13 13.11 -12.43
N ILE A 161 -0.32 11.85 -12.45
CA ILE A 161 -0.17 10.97 -13.64
C ILE A 161 -0.91 11.58 -14.83
N GLY A 162 -2.01 12.32 -14.60
CA GLY A 162 -2.76 13.02 -15.65
C GLY A 162 -1.88 14.00 -16.44
N GLU A 163 -1.11 14.82 -15.77
CA GLU A 163 -0.19 15.78 -16.41
C GLU A 163 0.88 15.08 -17.26
N VAL A 164 1.33 13.89 -16.84
CA VAL A 164 2.29 13.08 -17.60
C VAL A 164 1.65 12.45 -18.83
N ILE A 165 0.42 11.95 -18.70
CA ILE A 165 -0.30 11.26 -19.79
C ILE A 165 -0.72 12.25 -20.88
N GLU A 166 -1.13 13.45 -20.50
CA GLU A 166 -1.56 14.51 -21.41
C GLU A 166 -0.38 15.26 -22.05
N GLY A 167 0.83 15.08 -21.52
CA GLY A 167 2.04 15.78 -21.93
C GLY A 167 2.96 14.98 -22.84
N LYS A 168 4.01 15.67 -23.35
CA LYS A 168 5.09 15.08 -24.17
C LYS A 168 6.00 14.10 -23.38
N ALA A 169 5.75 13.93 -22.09
CA ALA A 169 6.58 13.11 -21.20
C ALA A 169 6.16 11.63 -21.13
N LEU A 170 5.07 11.21 -21.81
CA LEU A 170 4.51 9.86 -21.70
C LEU A 170 5.52 8.79 -22.08
N ASP A 171 6.21 8.95 -23.21
CA ASP A 171 7.18 7.94 -23.71
C ASP A 171 8.37 7.78 -22.76
N ALA A 172 8.90 8.92 -22.25
CA ALA A 172 9.98 8.91 -21.28
C ALA A 172 9.54 8.25 -19.96
N TYR A 173 8.33 8.54 -19.52
CA TYR A 173 7.76 7.95 -18.32
C TYR A 173 7.50 6.44 -18.50
N ALA A 174 6.94 6.01 -19.61
CA ALA A 174 6.73 4.61 -19.94
C ALA A 174 8.05 3.84 -19.97
N SER A 175 9.08 4.41 -20.63
CA SER A 175 10.42 3.84 -20.65
C SER A 175 11.04 3.71 -19.25
N LEU A 176 10.86 4.72 -18.38
CA LEU A 176 11.31 4.66 -16.99
C LEU A 176 10.59 3.55 -16.20
N CYS A 177 9.29 3.41 -16.39
CA CYS A 177 8.49 2.35 -15.76
C CYS A 177 8.95 0.96 -16.23
N GLY A 178 9.16 0.77 -17.53
CA GLY A 178 9.64 -0.49 -18.09
C GLY A 178 11.02 -0.87 -17.54
N ARG A 179 11.96 0.07 -17.51
CA ARG A 179 13.30 -0.18 -16.93
C ARG A 179 13.24 -0.50 -15.42
N THR A 180 12.37 0.16 -14.67
CA THR A 180 12.19 -0.09 -13.25
C THR A 180 11.62 -1.49 -13.03
N LEU A 181 10.63 -1.88 -13.82
CA LEU A 181 10.02 -3.20 -13.77
C LEU A 181 11.02 -4.31 -14.18
N ALA A 182 11.80 -4.10 -15.24
CA ALA A 182 12.84 -5.03 -15.63
C ALA A 182 13.88 -5.28 -14.52
N ARG A 183 14.28 -4.21 -13.81
CA ARG A 183 15.19 -4.33 -12.66
C ARG A 183 14.54 -5.09 -11.48
N ALA A 184 13.25 -4.89 -11.25
CA ALA A 184 12.52 -5.63 -10.23
C ALA A 184 12.46 -7.13 -10.55
N HIS A 185 12.14 -7.47 -11.80
CA HIS A 185 12.12 -8.86 -12.28
C HIS A 185 13.51 -9.51 -12.21
N ALA A 186 14.56 -8.78 -12.58
CA ALA A 186 15.94 -9.28 -12.50
C ALA A 186 16.41 -9.56 -11.06
N ARG A 187 15.85 -8.88 -10.06
CA ARG A 187 16.17 -9.13 -8.64
C ARG A 187 15.37 -10.29 -8.04
N SER A 188 14.17 -10.53 -8.54
CA SER A 188 13.26 -11.54 -7.98
C SER A 188 13.24 -12.85 -8.78
N GLY A 189 13.77 -12.84 -10.00
CA GLY A 189 13.83 -13.99 -10.90
C GLY A 189 15.23 -14.24 -11.42
N ASP A 190 15.32 -15.10 -12.44
CA ASP A 190 16.58 -15.36 -13.17
C ASP A 190 16.67 -14.42 -14.38
N PRO A 191 17.56 -13.43 -14.38
CA PRO A 191 17.68 -12.46 -15.47
C PRO A 191 18.19 -13.09 -16.78
N ALA A 192 18.98 -14.16 -16.71
CA ALA A 192 19.48 -14.84 -17.90
C ALA A 192 18.34 -15.62 -18.59
N LEU A 193 17.53 -16.31 -17.79
CA LEU A 193 16.34 -17.02 -18.30
C LEU A 193 15.34 -16.03 -18.92
N LEU A 194 15.06 -14.92 -18.24
CA LEU A 194 14.17 -13.87 -18.75
C LEU A 194 14.69 -13.26 -20.05
N ALA A 195 15.98 -12.92 -20.12
CA ALA A 195 16.59 -12.37 -21.32
C ALA A 195 16.59 -13.39 -22.46
N GLY A 196 16.84 -14.67 -22.16
CA GLY A 196 16.79 -15.74 -23.17
C GLY A 196 15.38 -15.96 -23.73
N TYR A 197 14.34 -15.88 -22.86
CA TYR A 197 12.96 -15.99 -23.31
C TYR A 197 12.52 -14.83 -24.21
N MET A 198 12.89 -13.61 -23.85
CA MET A 198 12.58 -12.40 -24.62
C MET A 198 13.32 -12.42 -25.98
N GLY A 199 14.52 -13.00 -26.04
CA GLY A 199 15.32 -13.05 -27.25
C GLY A 199 15.79 -11.67 -27.72
N LYS A 200 16.09 -11.58 -29.05
CA LYS A 200 16.55 -10.35 -29.73
C LYS A 200 15.52 -9.77 -30.68
N SER A 201 14.35 -10.40 -30.82
CA SER A 201 13.26 -9.95 -31.68
C SER A 201 12.26 -9.13 -30.95
N GLU A 202 11.43 -8.38 -31.66
CA GLU A 202 10.34 -7.56 -31.11
C GLU A 202 9.04 -8.35 -30.87
N VAL A 203 9.06 -9.67 -31.01
CA VAL A 203 7.86 -10.53 -30.91
C VAL A 203 7.16 -10.39 -29.53
N LEU A 204 7.94 -10.32 -28.44
CA LEU A 204 7.37 -10.13 -27.11
C LEU A 204 6.82 -8.72 -26.95
N ASP A 205 7.50 -7.72 -27.49
CA ASP A 205 7.08 -6.31 -27.39
C ASP A 205 5.75 -6.11 -28.12
N ASP A 206 5.61 -6.66 -29.34
CA ASP A 206 4.37 -6.65 -30.11
C ASP A 206 3.23 -7.39 -29.41
N ALA A 207 3.53 -8.55 -28.83
CA ALA A 207 2.56 -9.32 -28.06
C ALA A 207 2.05 -8.55 -26.83
N LEU A 208 2.94 -7.89 -26.09
CA LEU A 208 2.58 -7.06 -24.94
C LEU A 208 1.79 -5.82 -25.35
N ALA A 209 2.14 -5.17 -26.46
CA ALA A 209 1.39 -4.03 -26.97
C ALA A 209 -0.03 -4.45 -27.39
N SER A 210 -0.16 -5.55 -28.12
CA SER A 210 -1.45 -6.11 -28.54
C SER A 210 -2.32 -6.49 -27.34
N PHE A 211 -1.74 -7.16 -26.33
CA PHE A 211 -2.42 -7.48 -25.08
C PHE A 211 -2.90 -6.22 -24.36
N ALA A 212 -2.05 -5.20 -24.24
CA ALA A 212 -2.38 -3.96 -23.56
C ALA A 212 -3.59 -3.26 -24.19
N MET A 213 -3.65 -3.21 -25.51
CA MET A 213 -4.77 -2.62 -26.25
C MET A 213 -6.07 -3.43 -26.07
N ALA A 214 -6.01 -4.74 -26.17
CA ALA A 214 -7.15 -5.61 -25.95
C ALA A 214 -7.67 -5.53 -24.51
N TYR A 215 -6.77 -5.52 -23.54
CA TYR A 215 -7.14 -5.43 -22.12
C TYR A 215 -7.67 -4.05 -21.74
N ALA A 216 -7.22 -2.97 -22.36
CA ALA A 216 -7.78 -1.64 -22.18
C ALA A 216 -9.26 -1.59 -22.63
N ALA A 217 -9.60 -2.24 -23.74
CA ALA A 217 -10.98 -2.37 -24.19
C ALA A 217 -11.84 -3.18 -23.22
N GLN A 218 -11.32 -4.31 -22.72
CA GLN A 218 -11.98 -5.13 -21.72
C GLN A 218 -12.23 -4.35 -20.42
N THR A 219 -11.23 -3.61 -19.92
CA THR A 219 -11.33 -2.80 -18.71
C THR A 219 -12.43 -1.73 -18.83
N LYS A 220 -12.55 -1.08 -20.00
CA LYS A 220 -13.64 -0.12 -20.26
C LYS A 220 -15.01 -0.80 -20.22
N HIS A 221 -15.13 -1.98 -20.80
CA HIS A 221 -16.35 -2.77 -20.79
C HIS A 221 -16.76 -3.15 -19.35
N ASP A 222 -15.84 -3.72 -18.58
CA ASP A 222 -16.06 -4.12 -17.19
C ASP A 222 -16.46 -2.95 -16.29
N HIS A 223 -15.80 -1.79 -16.48
CA HIS A 223 -16.15 -0.57 -15.76
C HIS A 223 -17.58 -0.10 -16.10
N ALA A 224 -17.98 -0.14 -17.36
CA ALA A 224 -19.32 0.24 -17.77
C ALA A 224 -20.38 -0.70 -17.16
N GLN A 225 -20.11 -2.00 -17.12
CA GLN A 225 -21.02 -2.98 -16.48
C GLN A 225 -21.14 -2.73 -14.97
N LEU A 226 -20.01 -2.50 -14.28
CA LEU A 226 -20.01 -2.20 -12.84
C LEU A 226 -20.81 -0.93 -12.55
N LYS A 227 -20.61 0.12 -13.34
CA LYS A 227 -21.35 1.38 -13.20
C LYS A 227 -22.83 1.17 -13.37
N ALA A 228 -23.27 0.49 -14.43
CA ALA A 228 -24.69 0.18 -14.67
C ALA A 228 -25.31 -0.62 -13.52
N ALA A 229 -24.60 -1.62 -12.98
CA ALA A 229 -25.08 -2.41 -11.86
C ALA A 229 -25.22 -1.57 -10.57
N ASN A 230 -24.32 -0.65 -10.31
CA ASN A 230 -24.39 0.25 -9.16
C ASN A 230 -25.52 1.28 -9.29
N ASP A 231 -25.73 1.85 -10.47
CA ASP A 231 -26.82 2.79 -10.75
C ASP A 231 -28.19 2.12 -10.56
N THR A 232 -28.31 0.86 -10.94
CA THR A 232 -29.51 0.05 -10.72
C THR A 232 -29.77 -0.20 -9.23
N LYS A 233 -28.75 -0.55 -8.45
CA LYS A 233 -28.86 -0.74 -6.99
C LYS A 233 -29.21 0.56 -6.26
N ALA A 234 -28.60 1.67 -6.64
CA ALA A 234 -28.91 2.99 -6.08
C ALA A 234 -30.34 3.44 -6.40
N GLY A 235 -30.87 3.08 -7.55
CA GLY A 235 -32.28 3.29 -7.93
C GLY A 235 -33.25 2.47 -7.09
N LEU A 236 -32.90 1.24 -6.71
CA LEU A 236 -33.71 0.37 -5.85
C LEU A 236 -33.71 0.81 -4.38
N ALA A 237 -32.61 1.35 -3.89
CA ALA A 237 -32.46 1.82 -2.50
C ALA A 237 -33.17 3.17 -2.23
N ARG A 238 -33.64 3.87 -3.28
CA ARG A 238 -34.39 5.14 -3.19
C ARG A 238 -35.91 4.95 -3.32
N LYS A 239 -36.38 3.74 -3.51
CA LYS A 239 -37.80 3.36 -3.49
C LYS A 239 -38.15 2.66 -2.18
#